data_a6851351248650311bffabe2bfc50bb7
#
_entry.id   a6851351248650311bffabe2bfc50bb7
#
_cell.length_a   1.000
_cell.length_b   1.000
_cell.length_c   1.000
_cell.angle_alpha   90.00
_cell.angle_beta   90.00
_cell.angle_gamma   90.00
#
_symmetry.space_group_name_H-M   'P 1'
#
loop_
_entity.id
_entity.type
_entity.pdbx_description
1 polymer ?
#
loop_
_entity_poly.entity_id
_entity_poly.type
_entity_poly.pdbx_seq_one_letter_code
_entity_poly.pdbx_strand_id
1 'polypeptide(L)'
;MAAISNDWLGPMSEEFKKPYYRKLYETVKHEYETREVYPAPDDIFNAFAFTPLKDVKVVILGQDPYHEPGQAHGLCFSVRPEVDTPPSLVNIYKELHEDCGCYIPNNGYLKKWADQGVLLLNTVLTVRAHAAHSHKDIGWEAFTDAAIRVLNAQDRPMVFILWGKPAQMKKAMLNNPAHLILESPHPSPLSAYRGFFGSRPFSRTNKFLTAHGLDPIDWQIENIGE
;
A
#
# COMPACT_ATOMS: atom_id res chain seq x y z
N MET A 1 -10.67 -7.56 15.89
CA MET A 1 -9.87 -7.30 14.68
C MET A 1 -10.72 -7.60 13.46
N ALA A 2 -10.73 -6.70 12.47
CA ALA A 2 -11.35 -6.93 11.19
C ALA A 2 -10.86 -8.22 10.55
N ALA A 3 -11.68 -8.82 9.71
CA ALA A 3 -11.33 -10.02 8.95
C ALA A 3 -11.39 -9.71 7.45
N ILE A 4 -10.56 -10.36 6.68
CA ILE A 4 -10.68 -10.36 5.22
C ILE A 4 -11.95 -11.15 4.86
N SER A 5 -12.89 -10.52 4.15
CA SER A 5 -14.21 -11.10 3.88
C SER A 5 -14.57 -11.23 2.40
N ASN A 6 -13.74 -10.67 1.50
CA ASN A 6 -13.94 -10.72 0.06
C ASN A 6 -13.15 -11.88 -0.60
N ASP A 7 -12.90 -11.81 -1.90
CA ASP A 7 -12.22 -12.85 -2.70
C ASP A 7 -10.74 -13.08 -2.31
N TRP A 8 -10.14 -12.23 -1.48
CA TRP A 8 -8.86 -12.50 -0.84
C TRP A 8 -8.91 -13.66 0.16
N LEU A 9 -10.10 -13.91 0.79
CA LEU A 9 -10.22 -14.93 1.83
C LEU A 9 -9.83 -16.31 1.32
N GLY A 10 -10.24 -16.69 0.12
CA GLY A 10 -9.93 -18.00 -0.45
C GLY A 10 -8.42 -18.27 -0.49
N PRO A 11 -7.64 -17.52 -1.29
CA PRO A 11 -6.20 -17.76 -1.44
C PRO A 11 -5.39 -17.50 -0.17
N MET A 12 -5.89 -16.67 0.77
CA MET A 12 -5.21 -16.37 2.04
C MET A 12 -5.63 -17.30 3.19
N SER A 13 -6.62 -18.15 3.00
CA SER A 13 -7.22 -18.96 4.08
C SER A 13 -6.22 -19.86 4.81
N GLU A 14 -5.25 -20.42 4.10
CA GLU A 14 -4.22 -21.27 4.71
C GLU A 14 -3.22 -20.48 5.56
N GLU A 15 -3.01 -19.18 5.27
CA GLU A 15 -2.11 -18.34 6.09
C GLU A 15 -2.66 -18.16 7.50
N PHE A 16 -3.97 -18.03 7.66
CA PHE A 16 -4.62 -17.89 8.97
C PHE A 16 -4.47 -19.12 9.88
N LYS A 17 -4.18 -20.29 9.30
CA LYS A 17 -4.00 -21.55 10.04
C LYS A 17 -2.56 -21.78 10.49
N LYS A 18 -1.60 -21.01 9.96
CA LYS A 18 -0.18 -21.22 10.23
C LYS A 18 0.20 -20.78 11.65
N PRO A 19 1.18 -21.45 12.29
CA PRO A 19 1.62 -21.12 13.65
C PRO A 19 2.10 -19.67 13.80
N TYR A 20 2.78 -19.13 12.78
CA TYR A 20 3.25 -17.74 12.84
C TYR A 20 2.08 -16.75 12.90
N TYR A 21 0.97 -17.02 12.17
CA TYR A 21 -0.19 -16.13 12.17
C TYR A 21 -0.90 -16.13 13.54
N ARG A 22 -1.01 -17.30 14.18
CA ARG A 22 -1.54 -17.38 15.54
C ARG A 22 -0.71 -16.52 16.50
N LYS A 23 0.63 -16.67 16.47
CA LYS A 23 1.54 -15.87 17.28
C LYS A 23 1.41 -14.37 16.97
N LEU A 24 1.35 -14.00 15.67
CA LEU A 24 1.12 -12.63 15.23
C LEU A 24 -0.19 -12.09 15.82
N TYR A 25 -1.29 -12.82 15.68
CA TYR A 25 -2.60 -12.43 16.19
C TYR A 25 -2.58 -12.18 17.70
N GLU A 26 -2.02 -13.09 18.47
CA GLU A 26 -1.89 -12.96 19.94
C GLU A 26 -1.02 -11.75 20.30
N THR A 27 0.10 -11.55 19.62
CA THR A 27 0.99 -10.40 19.82
C THR A 27 0.27 -9.09 19.53
N VAL A 28 -0.37 -8.96 18.37
CA VAL A 28 -1.07 -7.74 17.96
C VAL A 28 -2.26 -7.46 18.89
N LYS A 29 -3.01 -8.49 19.28
CA LYS A 29 -4.09 -8.34 20.27
C LYS A 29 -3.57 -7.77 21.58
N HIS A 30 -2.48 -8.32 22.11
CA HIS A 30 -1.86 -7.83 23.35
C HIS A 30 -1.35 -6.39 23.21
N GLU A 31 -0.80 -6.01 22.06
CA GLU A 31 -0.38 -4.64 21.78
C GLU A 31 -1.55 -3.67 21.86
N TYR A 32 -2.71 -3.98 21.25
CA TYR A 32 -3.90 -3.15 21.36
C TYR A 32 -4.51 -3.07 22.76
N GLU A 33 -4.34 -4.11 23.57
CA GLU A 33 -4.82 -4.15 24.98
C GLU A 33 -3.94 -3.31 25.92
N THR A 34 -2.66 -3.13 25.60
CA THR A 34 -1.65 -2.57 26.52
C THR A 34 -1.00 -1.28 26.01
N ARG A 35 -1.17 -0.93 24.74
CA ARG A 35 -0.50 0.16 24.06
C ARG A 35 -1.49 0.89 23.14
N GLU A 36 -1.12 2.11 22.77
CA GLU A 36 -1.76 2.80 21.65
C GLU A 36 -1.13 2.32 20.34
N VAL A 37 -1.96 1.79 19.44
CA VAL A 37 -1.54 1.14 18.19
C VAL A 37 -2.37 1.66 17.03
N TYR A 38 -1.73 1.87 15.90
CA TYR A 38 -2.36 2.30 14.65
C TYR A 38 -2.19 1.27 13.51
N PRO A 39 -3.14 1.27 12.56
CA PRO A 39 -4.45 1.92 12.53
C PRO A 39 -5.41 1.36 13.58
N ALA A 40 -6.65 1.85 13.65
CA ALA A 40 -7.70 1.21 14.47
C ALA A 40 -7.88 -0.27 14.08
N PRO A 41 -8.26 -1.17 15.02
CA PRO A 41 -8.34 -2.61 14.75
C PRO A 41 -9.18 -3.00 13.54
N ASP A 42 -10.24 -2.23 13.25
CA ASP A 42 -11.14 -2.49 12.11
C ASP A 42 -10.56 -2.02 10.77
N ASP A 43 -9.54 -1.16 10.79
CA ASP A 43 -8.89 -0.61 9.60
C ASP A 43 -7.66 -1.44 9.14
N ILE A 44 -7.18 -2.41 9.93
CA ILE A 44 -5.93 -3.15 9.65
C ILE A 44 -5.89 -3.73 8.23
N PHE A 45 -7.01 -4.26 7.76
CA PHE A 45 -7.12 -4.93 6.46
C PHE A 45 -7.82 -4.09 5.38
N ASN A 46 -7.91 -2.78 5.55
CA ASN A 46 -8.59 -1.89 4.59
C ASN A 46 -7.98 -1.95 3.19
N ALA A 47 -6.67 -2.17 3.04
CA ALA A 47 -6.07 -2.37 1.72
C ALA A 47 -6.73 -3.53 0.96
N PHE A 48 -6.99 -4.64 1.65
CA PHE A 48 -7.67 -5.80 1.07
C PHE A 48 -9.17 -5.57 0.91
N ALA A 49 -9.80 -4.89 1.86
CA ALA A 49 -11.24 -4.64 1.84
C ALA A 49 -11.65 -3.70 0.69
N PHE A 50 -10.88 -2.63 0.47
CA PHE A 50 -11.18 -1.64 -0.58
C PHE A 50 -10.73 -2.07 -1.98
N THR A 51 -9.78 -3.01 -2.07
CA THR A 51 -9.28 -3.51 -3.35
C THR A 51 -9.40 -5.03 -3.40
N PRO A 52 -10.56 -5.58 -3.81
CA PRO A 52 -10.74 -7.02 -4.02
C PRO A 52 -9.68 -7.59 -4.96
N LEU A 53 -9.25 -8.83 -4.74
CA LEU A 53 -8.18 -9.46 -5.51
C LEU A 53 -8.43 -9.40 -7.02
N LYS A 54 -9.65 -9.70 -7.46
CA LYS A 54 -10.06 -9.67 -8.87
C LYS A 54 -9.91 -8.30 -9.53
N ASP A 55 -9.97 -7.22 -8.74
CA ASP A 55 -9.96 -5.83 -9.24
C ASP A 55 -8.56 -5.21 -9.18
N VAL A 56 -7.56 -5.87 -8.54
CA VAL A 56 -6.20 -5.34 -8.44
C VAL A 56 -5.57 -5.18 -9.82
N LYS A 57 -5.22 -3.97 -10.21
CA LYS A 57 -4.47 -3.61 -11.42
C LYS A 57 -3.07 -3.11 -11.09
N VAL A 58 -2.91 -2.45 -9.96
CA VAL A 58 -1.66 -1.83 -9.50
C VAL A 58 -1.42 -2.20 -8.05
N VAL A 59 -0.18 -2.44 -7.69
CA VAL A 59 0.25 -2.69 -6.32
C VAL A 59 1.31 -1.65 -5.94
N ILE A 60 1.05 -0.89 -4.90
CA ILE A 60 2.04 0.02 -4.28
C ILE A 60 2.38 -0.54 -2.91
N LEU A 61 3.67 -0.80 -2.65
CA LEU A 61 4.13 -1.33 -1.37
C LEU A 61 4.70 -0.21 -0.50
N GLY A 62 4.09 -0.04 0.69
CA GLY A 62 4.63 0.75 1.78
C GLY A 62 5.39 -0.13 2.80
N GLN A 63 5.95 0.49 3.84
CA GLN A 63 6.65 -0.22 4.92
C GLN A 63 5.71 -0.53 6.09
N ASP A 64 5.49 0.42 6.95
CA ASP A 64 4.60 0.38 8.10
C ASP A 64 3.62 1.57 8.07
N PRO A 65 2.53 1.53 8.84
CA PRO A 65 1.59 2.64 8.92
C PRO A 65 2.24 3.90 9.50
N TYR A 66 1.67 5.05 9.21
CA TYR A 66 1.97 6.28 9.94
C TYR A 66 1.69 6.08 11.43
N HIS A 67 2.56 6.62 12.28
CA HIS A 67 2.55 6.37 13.72
C HIS A 67 2.04 7.54 14.56
N GLU A 68 1.58 8.62 13.92
CA GLU A 68 0.95 9.74 14.63
C GLU A 68 -0.57 9.61 14.67
N PRO A 69 -1.22 10.20 15.70
CA PRO A 69 -2.68 10.10 15.86
C PRO A 69 -3.47 10.52 14.63
N GLY A 70 -4.52 9.76 14.31
CA GLY A 70 -5.45 10.11 13.24
C GLY A 70 -4.95 9.87 11.81
N GLN A 71 -3.68 9.53 11.59
CA GLN A 71 -3.11 9.39 10.26
C GLN A 71 -3.51 8.08 9.58
N ALA A 72 -3.09 6.95 10.16
CA ALA A 72 -3.22 5.63 9.53
C ALA A 72 -4.66 5.13 9.51
N HIS A 73 -5.06 4.56 8.37
CA HIS A 73 -6.37 3.93 8.18
C HIS A 73 -6.30 2.66 7.31
N GLY A 74 -5.14 2.00 7.27
CA GLY A 74 -4.95 0.71 6.60
C GLY A 74 -4.54 0.75 5.13
N LEU A 75 -4.35 1.93 4.55
CA LEU A 75 -3.79 2.12 3.20
C LEU A 75 -2.40 2.76 3.29
N CYS A 76 -1.40 2.20 2.61
CA CYS A 76 -0.06 2.78 2.60
C CYS A 76 -0.05 4.17 1.95
N PHE A 77 0.79 5.07 2.47
CA PHE A 77 0.94 6.49 2.07
C PHE A 77 -0.30 7.36 2.29
N SER A 78 -1.47 6.80 2.53
CA SER A 78 -2.72 7.53 2.71
C SER A 78 -2.92 7.95 4.16
N VAL A 79 -3.53 9.12 4.35
CA VAL A 79 -3.99 9.60 5.66
C VAL A 79 -5.48 9.92 5.59
N ARG A 80 -6.11 10.06 6.77
CA ARG A 80 -7.52 10.49 6.83
C ARG A 80 -7.68 11.92 6.29
N PRO A 81 -8.87 12.29 5.80
CA PRO A 81 -9.11 13.57 5.15
C PRO A 81 -8.73 14.80 5.98
N GLU A 82 -8.90 14.70 7.31
CA GLU A 82 -8.70 15.81 8.26
C GLU A 82 -7.24 16.02 8.66
N VAL A 83 -6.34 15.16 8.17
CA VAL A 83 -4.92 15.17 8.54
C VAL A 83 -4.09 15.84 7.47
N ASP A 84 -3.13 16.66 7.88
CA ASP A 84 -2.15 17.26 6.98
C ASP A 84 -1.43 16.19 6.15
N THR A 85 -1.24 16.49 4.86
CA THR A 85 -0.58 15.57 3.94
C THR A 85 0.88 15.32 4.35
N PRO A 86 1.28 14.08 4.66
CA PRO A 86 2.63 13.78 5.10
C PRO A 86 3.70 14.06 4.02
N PRO A 87 4.96 14.34 4.40
CA PRO A 87 6.01 14.76 3.46
C PRO A 87 6.27 13.79 2.31
N SER A 88 6.17 12.48 2.52
CA SER A 88 6.31 11.49 1.43
C SER A 88 5.16 11.61 0.43
N LEU A 89 3.94 11.81 0.90
CA LEU A 89 2.77 11.97 0.04
C LEU A 89 2.78 13.31 -0.70
N VAL A 90 3.28 14.39 -0.07
CA VAL A 90 3.54 15.66 -0.77
C VAL A 90 4.47 15.44 -1.96
N ASN A 91 5.52 14.64 -1.81
CA ASN A 91 6.44 14.34 -2.91
C ASN A 91 5.80 13.44 -3.96
N ILE A 92 4.95 12.49 -3.56
CA ILE A 92 4.15 11.69 -4.50
C ILE A 92 3.25 12.60 -5.35
N TYR A 93 2.58 13.57 -4.76
CA TYR A 93 1.74 14.52 -5.48
C TYR A 93 2.54 15.46 -6.40
N LYS A 94 3.75 15.87 -6.00
CA LYS A 94 4.65 16.64 -6.89
C LYS A 94 5.05 15.82 -8.12
N GLU A 95 5.44 14.56 -7.94
CA GLU A 95 5.77 13.69 -9.07
C GLU A 95 4.54 13.42 -9.94
N LEU A 96 3.37 13.25 -9.35
CA LEU A 96 2.10 13.07 -10.07
C LEU A 96 1.75 14.29 -10.90
N HIS A 97 1.97 15.50 -10.37
CA HIS A 97 1.79 16.76 -11.10
C HIS A 97 2.70 16.83 -12.33
N GLU A 98 3.99 16.57 -12.15
CA GLU A 98 4.98 16.60 -13.24
C GLU A 98 4.77 15.48 -14.28
N ASP A 99 4.32 14.31 -13.84
CA ASP A 99 4.14 13.13 -14.70
C ASP A 99 2.83 13.16 -15.49
N CYS A 100 1.73 13.57 -14.85
CA CYS A 100 0.36 13.46 -15.40
C CYS A 100 -0.39 14.79 -15.49
N GLY A 101 0.17 15.90 -15.02
CA GLY A 101 -0.50 17.21 -15.02
C GLY A 101 -1.63 17.34 -13.99
N CYS A 102 -1.74 16.42 -13.03
CA CYS A 102 -2.73 16.50 -11.95
C CYS A 102 -2.46 17.73 -11.07
N TYR A 103 -3.51 18.41 -10.61
CA TYR A 103 -3.29 19.42 -9.57
C TYR A 103 -2.97 18.77 -8.21
N ILE A 104 -2.29 19.49 -7.32
CA ILE A 104 -1.97 19.02 -5.98
C ILE A 104 -3.22 19.19 -5.10
N PRO A 105 -3.79 18.09 -4.57
CA PRO A 105 -5.01 18.16 -3.77
C PRO A 105 -4.74 18.71 -2.37
N ASN A 106 -5.81 19.16 -1.70
CA ASN A 106 -5.75 19.70 -0.35
C ASN A 106 -5.88 18.63 0.76
N ASN A 107 -5.82 17.36 0.41
CA ASN A 107 -5.93 16.24 1.37
C ASN A 107 -5.04 15.06 0.94
N GLY A 108 -4.85 14.11 1.87
CA GLY A 108 -4.03 12.92 1.64
C GLY A 108 -4.83 11.61 1.59
N TYR A 109 -6.12 11.63 1.25
CA TYR A 109 -6.97 10.45 1.29
C TYR A 109 -7.00 9.70 -0.05
N LEU A 110 -6.28 8.60 -0.15
CA LEU A 110 -6.06 7.87 -1.40
C LEU A 110 -7.10 6.77 -1.71
N LYS A 111 -8.24 6.76 -1.00
CA LYS A 111 -9.26 5.71 -1.21
C LYS A 111 -9.72 5.63 -2.67
N LYS A 112 -9.82 6.75 -3.39
CA LYS A 112 -10.15 6.77 -4.81
C LYS A 112 -9.23 5.90 -5.66
N TRP A 113 -7.94 5.83 -5.32
CA TRP A 113 -7.01 4.93 -6.02
C TRP A 113 -7.34 3.47 -5.72
N ALA A 114 -7.60 3.15 -4.44
CA ALA A 114 -7.98 1.79 -4.03
C ALA A 114 -9.27 1.32 -4.73
N ASP A 115 -10.27 2.19 -4.84
CA ASP A 115 -11.56 1.90 -5.51
C ASP A 115 -11.39 1.61 -7.02
N GLN A 116 -10.27 2.01 -7.62
CA GLN A 116 -9.95 1.76 -9.03
C GLN A 116 -9.05 0.53 -9.24
N GLY A 117 -8.69 -0.18 -8.18
CA GLY A 117 -7.84 -1.36 -8.25
C GLY A 117 -6.36 -1.09 -7.95
N VAL A 118 -6.02 -0.01 -7.24
CA VAL A 118 -4.68 0.22 -6.70
C VAL A 118 -4.61 -0.33 -5.28
N LEU A 119 -3.97 -1.48 -5.12
CA LEU A 119 -3.73 -2.07 -3.79
C LEU A 119 -2.61 -1.29 -3.08
N LEU A 120 -2.99 -0.52 -2.07
CA LEU A 120 -2.09 0.30 -1.25
C LEU A 120 -1.70 -0.48 0.02
N LEU A 121 -0.71 -1.37 -0.11
CA LEU A 121 -0.38 -2.36 0.92
C LEU A 121 0.92 -2.01 1.66
N ASN A 122 0.86 -1.85 2.98
CA ASN A 122 2.06 -1.87 3.82
C ASN A 122 2.57 -3.30 4.03
N THR A 123 3.88 -3.50 4.16
CA THR A 123 4.46 -4.82 4.49
C THR A 123 4.29 -5.18 5.96
N VAL A 124 4.14 -4.19 6.83
CA VAL A 124 3.77 -4.31 8.26
C VAL A 124 2.47 -3.55 8.46
N LEU A 125 1.43 -4.19 9.03
CA LEU A 125 0.07 -3.63 9.01
C LEU A 125 -0.30 -2.85 10.27
N THR A 126 0.53 -2.89 11.32
CA THR A 126 0.30 -2.17 12.57
C THR A 126 1.58 -1.51 13.07
N VAL A 127 1.43 -0.50 13.93
CA VAL A 127 2.56 0.23 14.53
C VAL A 127 2.13 0.81 15.87
N ARG A 128 3.04 0.90 16.87
CA ARG A 128 2.78 1.64 18.11
C ARG A 128 2.79 3.15 17.82
N ALA A 129 1.96 3.88 18.55
CA ALA A 129 2.00 5.34 18.54
C ALA A 129 3.42 5.86 18.77
N HIS A 130 3.82 6.86 17.98
CA HIS A 130 5.12 7.55 18.04
C HIS A 130 6.36 6.65 17.87
N ALA A 131 6.22 5.40 17.42
CA ALA A 131 7.30 4.42 17.35
C ALA A 131 7.36 3.71 16.00
N ALA A 132 7.89 4.40 14.98
CA ALA A 132 8.12 3.79 13.67
C ALA A 132 8.86 2.45 13.78
N HIS A 133 8.49 1.49 12.95
CA HIS A 133 9.05 0.12 12.88
C HIS A 133 8.87 -0.72 14.14
N SER A 134 8.05 -0.30 15.11
CA SER A 134 7.84 -1.02 16.38
C SER A 134 7.24 -2.42 16.23
N HIS A 135 6.52 -2.69 15.15
CA HIS A 135 5.94 -4.01 14.84
C HIS A 135 6.66 -4.73 13.68
N LYS A 136 7.87 -4.29 13.35
CA LYS A 136 8.72 -5.02 12.42
C LYS A 136 9.08 -6.40 13.00
N ASP A 137 9.18 -7.41 12.14
CA ASP A 137 9.62 -8.78 12.48
C ASP A 137 8.69 -9.55 13.46
N ILE A 138 7.48 -9.04 13.75
CA ILE A 138 6.50 -9.78 14.58
C ILE A 138 5.67 -10.80 13.79
N GLY A 139 5.76 -10.80 12.45
CA GLY A 139 5.10 -11.76 11.56
C GLY A 139 4.25 -11.14 10.44
N TRP A 140 4.04 -9.82 10.42
CA TRP A 140 3.30 -9.16 9.34
C TRP A 140 3.93 -9.37 7.98
N GLU A 141 5.27 -9.33 7.89
CA GLU A 141 5.99 -9.50 6.64
C GLU A 141 5.73 -10.87 6.01
N ALA A 142 5.63 -11.93 6.81
CA ALA A 142 5.29 -13.27 6.31
C ALA A 142 3.88 -13.31 5.72
N PHE A 143 2.91 -12.63 6.37
CA PHE A 143 1.53 -12.54 5.91
C PHE A 143 1.40 -11.72 4.62
N THR A 144 2.01 -10.56 4.55
CA THR A 144 1.98 -9.71 3.36
C THR A 144 2.78 -10.29 2.20
N ASP A 145 3.87 -11.01 2.48
CA ASP A 145 4.60 -11.80 1.48
C ASP A 145 3.73 -12.91 0.86
N ALA A 146 2.85 -13.53 1.64
CA ALA A 146 1.88 -14.48 1.10
C ALA A 146 0.90 -13.79 0.14
N ALA A 147 0.40 -12.60 0.49
CA ALA A 147 -0.46 -11.81 -0.40
C ALA A 147 0.27 -11.42 -1.70
N ILE A 148 1.55 -11.02 -1.61
CA ILE A 148 2.38 -10.71 -2.81
C ILE A 148 2.54 -11.95 -3.70
N ARG A 149 2.71 -13.16 -3.13
CA ARG A 149 2.77 -14.40 -3.92
C ARG A 149 1.44 -14.71 -4.60
N VAL A 150 0.31 -14.47 -3.92
CA VAL A 150 -1.04 -14.60 -4.52
C VAL A 150 -1.18 -13.68 -5.73
N LEU A 151 -0.73 -12.42 -5.61
CA LEU A 151 -0.74 -11.46 -6.72
C LEU A 151 0.17 -11.91 -7.87
N ASN A 152 1.40 -12.35 -7.55
CA ASN A 152 2.35 -12.81 -8.58
C ASN A 152 1.85 -14.05 -9.34
N ALA A 153 0.99 -14.85 -8.75
CA ALA A 153 0.41 -16.05 -9.36
C ALA A 153 -0.80 -15.75 -10.27
N GLN A 154 -1.27 -14.50 -10.36
CA GLN A 154 -2.38 -14.15 -11.24
C GLN A 154 -1.92 -14.10 -12.71
N ASP A 155 -2.72 -14.67 -13.62
CA ASP A 155 -2.40 -14.68 -15.06
C ASP A 155 -2.63 -13.33 -15.75
N ARG A 156 -3.39 -12.43 -15.13
CA ARG A 156 -3.69 -11.11 -15.68
C ARG A 156 -2.54 -10.13 -15.40
N PRO A 157 -2.28 -9.18 -16.32
CA PRO A 157 -1.23 -8.18 -16.16
C PRO A 157 -1.51 -7.25 -14.99
N MET A 158 -0.47 -6.96 -14.21
CA MET A 158 -0.48 -5.99 -13.11
C MET A 158 0.78 -5.15 -13.13
N VAL A 159 0.73 -4.01 -12.45
CA VAL A 159 1.89 -3.14 -12.24
C VAL A 159 2.27 -3.16 -10.76
N PHE A 160 3.53 -3.45 -10.45
CA PHE A 160 4.08 -3.32 -9.10
C PHE A 160 4.98 -2.09 -9.03
N ILE A 161 4.64 -1.16 -8.16
CA ILE A 161 5.41 0.06 -7.90
C ILE A 161 6.16 -0.12 -6.59
N LEU A 162 7.48 -0.18 -6.66
CA LEU A 162 8.38 -0.51 -5.56
C LEU A 162 9.26 0.71 -5.23
N TRP A 163 8.83 1.49 -4.26
CA TRP A 163 9.52 2.69 -3.82
C TRP A 163 10.43 2.41 -2.63
N GLY A 164 11.74 2.58 -2.86
CA GLY A 164 12.78 2.38 -1.84
C GLY A 164 13.17 0.92 -1.65
N LYS A 165 14.31 0.74 -0.97
CA LYS A 165 14.96 -0.57 -0.88
C LYS A 165 14.12 -1.67 -0.23
N PRO A 166 13.36 -1.43 0.85
CA PRO A 166 12.53 -2.48 1.45
C PRO A 166 11.46 -3.02 0.48
N ALA A 167 10.79 -2.14 -0.29
CA ALA A 167 9.83 -2.57 -1.30
C ALA A 167 10.54 -3.29 -2.46
N GLN A 168 11.69 -2.79 -2.92
CA GLN A 168 12.47 -3.41 -4.00
C GLN A 168 12.98 -4.80 -3.66
N MET A 169 13.23 -5.11 -2.39
CA MET A 169 13.59 -6.47 -1.96
C MET A 169 12.48 -7.49 -2.26
N LYS A 170 11.21 -7.06 -2.33
CA LYS A 170 10.09 -7.92 -2.69
C LYS A 170 10.10 -8.33 -4.17
N LYS A 171 10.86 -7.65 -5.03
CA LYS A 171 11.06 -8.02 -6.44
C LYS A 171 11.52 -9.46 -6.63
N ALA A 172 12.29 -10.02 -5.69
CA ALA A 172 12.71 -11.42 -5.74
C ALA A 172 11.55 -12.44 -5.79
N MET A 173 10.35 -12.03 -5.35
CA MET A 173 9.13 -12.85 -5.41
C MET A 173 8.29 -12.60 -6.67
N LEU A 174 8.63 -11.59 -7.47
CA LEU A 174 7.86 -11.14 -8.63
C LEU A 174 8.53 -11.64 -9.91
N ASN A 175 8.24 -12.88 -10.28
CA ASN A 175 8.84 -13.57 -11.43
C ASN A 175 7.85 -13.84 -12.58
N ASN A 176 6.60 -13.42 -12.45
CA ASN A 176 5.61 -13.58 -13.51
C ASN A 176 5.84 -12.52 -14.61
N PRO A 177 6.14 -12.94 -15.86
CA PRO A 177 6.45 -12.03 -16.96
C PRO A 177 5.25 -11.19 -17.42
N ALA A 178 4.03 -11.52 -17.02
CA ALA A 178 2.84 -10.72 -17.31
C ALA A 178 2.83 -9.38 -16.55
N HIS A 179 3.63 -9.25 -15.50
CA HIS A 179 3.62 -8.07 -14.65
C HIS A 179 4.71 -7.06 -15.02
N LEU A 180 4.39 -5.78 -14.90
CA LEU A 180 5.37 -4.69 -14.98
C LEU A 180 5.86 -4.32 -13.57
N ILE A 181 7.17 -4.23 -13.39
CA ILE A 181 7.78 -3.79 -12.13
C ILE A 181 8.42 -2.42 -12.36
N LEU A 182 7.97 -1.42 -11.62
CA LEU A 182 8.51 -0.07 -11.61
C LEU A 182 9.24 0.18 -10.30
N GLU A 183 10.50 0.55 -10.37
CA GLU A 183 11.37 0.78 -9.21
C GLU A 183 11.88 2.22 -9.21
N SER A 184 11.93 2.83 -8.03
CA SER A 184 12.63 4.10 -7.80
C SER A 184 13.04 4.23 -6.33
N PRO A 185 13.87 5.21 -5.97
CA PRO A 185 14.05 5.61 -4.57
C PRO A 185 12.71 5.93 -3.89
N HIS A 186 12.70 5.92 -2.56
CA HIS A 186 11.51 6.22 -1.78
C HIS A 186 11.12 7.71 -1.90
N PRO A 187 9.82 8.08 -1.90
CA PRO A 187 9.36 9.46 -1.99
C PRO A 187 9.66 10.33 -0.76
N SER A 188 10.23 9.77 0.30
CA SER A 188 10.65 10.52 1.48
C SER A 188 11.57 11.71 1.10
N PRO A 189 11.48 12.87 1.79
CA PRO A 189 12.40 13.99 1.58
C PRO A 189 13.88 13.61 1.62
N LEU A 190 14.24 12.56 2.35
CA LEU A 190 15.62 12.05 2.46
C LEU A 190 16.15 11.39 1.18
N SER A 191 15.27 10.98 0.25
CA SER A 191 15.65 10.18 -0.92
C SER A 191 14.99 10.59 -2.23
N ALA A 192 13.95 11.41 -2.22
CA ALA A 192 13.16 11.73 -3.40
C ALA A 192 14.02 12.35 -4.54
N TYR A 193 14.97 13.20 -4.19
CA TYR A 193 15.89 13.83 -5.17
C TYR A 193 16.95 12.88 -5.75
N ARG A 194 17.02 11.62 -5.26
CA ARG A 194 17.98 10.62 -5.76
C ARG A 194 17.40 9.76 -6.91
N GLY A 195 16.27 10.18 -7.51
CA GLY A 195 15.66 9.51 -8.66
C GLY A 195 14.23 9.04 -8.46
N PHE A 196 13.52 9.45 -7.37
CA PHE A 196 12.08 9.33 -7.30
C PHE A 196 11.42 10.35 -8.24
N PHE A 197 11.81 11.64 -8.12
CA PHE A 197 11.36 12.67 -9.05
C PHE A 197 11.87 12.39 -10.46
N GLY A 198 10.96 12.42 -11.44
CA GLY A 198 11.21 12.08 -12.83
C GLY A 198 11.16 10.58 -13.14
N SER A 199 10.84 9.72 -12.19
CA SER A 199 10.66 8.27 -12.43
C SER A 199 9.40 7.93 -13.22
N ARG A 200 8.42 8.84 -13.25
CA ARG A 200 7.16 8.76 -14.02
C ARG A 200 6.39 7.46 -13.82
N PRO A 201 6.12 7.05 -12.56
CA PRO A 201 5.46 5.77 -12.32
C PRO A 201 3.99 5.77 -12.77
N PHE A 202 3.30 6.91 -12.73
CA PHE A 202 1.87 7.02 -12.98
C PHE A 202 1.54 6.91 -14.47
N SER A 203 2.18 7.70 -15.31
CA SER A 203 2.00 7.64 -16.76
C SER A 203 2.49 6.31 -17.34
N ARG A 204 3.59 5.75 -16.83
CA ARG A 204 4.10 4.43 -17.23
C ARG A 204 3.14 3.31 -16.85
N THR A 205 2.51 3.39 -15.67
CA THR A 205 1.45 2.48 -15.25
C THR A 205 0.28 2.53 -16.22
N ASN A 206 -0.26 3.71 -16.49
CA ASN A 206 -1.40 3.86 -17.37
C ASN A 206 -1.10 3.41 -18.82
N LYS A 207 0.10 3.71 -19.32
CA LYS A 207 0.55 3.21 -20.61
C LYS A 207 0.56 1.67 -20.68
N PHE A 208 1.05 1.01 -19.61
CA PHE A 208 1.05 -0.45 -19.54
C PHE A 208 -0.37 -1.01 -19.46
N LEU A 209 -1.23 -0.48 -18.60
CA LEU A 209 -2.62 -0.93 -18.45
C LEU A 209 -3.37 -0.83 -19.78
N THR A 210 -3.32 0.33 -20.44
CA THR A 210 -3.97 0.57 -21.73
C THR A 210 -3.45 -0.37 -22.81
N ALA A 211 -2.14 -0.61 -22.86
CA ALA A 211 -1.54 -1.54 -23.83
C ALA A 211 -2.03 -3.00 -23.66
N HIS A 212 -2.55 -3.34 -22.48
CA HIS A 212 -3.10 -4.66 -22.17
C HIS A 212 -4.64 -4.67 -22.12
N GLY A 213 -5.30 -3.62 -22.64
CA GLY A 213 -6.76 -3.51 -22.71
C GLY A 213 -7.44 -3.29 -21.35
N LEU A 214 -6.70 -2.80 -20.36
CA LEU A 214 -7.22 -2.44 -19.04
C LEU A 214 -7.45 -0.92 -18.97
N ASP A 215 -8.49 -0.52 -18.22
CA ASP A 215 -8.76 0.89 -17.97
C ASP A 215 -7.59 1.52 -17.18
N PRO A 216 -7.12 2.71 -17.60
CA PRO A 216 -6.12 3.46 -16.86
C PRO A 216 -6.65 3.90 -15.50
N ILE A 217 -5.75 4.22 -14.59
CA ILE A 217 -6.09 4.82 -13.30
C ILE A 217 -6.26 6.32 -13.47
N ASP A 218 -7.36 6.86 -13.00
CA ASP A 218 -7.50 8.28 -12.74
C ASP A 218 -6.79 8.63 -11.44
N TRP A 219 -5.58 9.17 -11.58
CA TRP A 219 -4.71 9.47 -10.45
C TRP A 219 -5.08 10.76 -9.70
N GLN A 220 -5.96 11.60 -10.28
CA GLN A 220 -6.36 12.84 -9.62
C GLN A 220 -7.15 12.53 -8.33
N ILE A 221 -6.72 13.08 -7.22
CA ILE A 221 -7.50 13.15 -5.97
C ILE A 221 -8.19 14.51 -5.94
N GLU A 222 -9.49 14.53 -5.70
CA GLU A 222 -10.28 15.74 -5.61
C GLU A 222 -10.01 16.48 -4.30
N ASN A 223 -10.20 17.80 -4.34
CA ASN A 223 -10.23 18.61 -3.12
C ASN A 223 -11.43 18.26 -2.26
N ILE A 224 -11.30 18.41 -0.95
CA ILE A 224 -12.36 18.21 0.03
C ILE A 224 -12.76 19.58 0.58
N GLY A 225 -14.08 19.82 0.71
CA GLY A 225 -14.61 21.03 1.34
C GLY A 225 -14.69 22.26 0.45
N GLU A 226 -14.70 22.10 -0.88
CA GLU A 226 -15.09 23.15 -1.84
C GLU A 226 -16.54 22.99 -2.31
#